data_438b7378de6bd7b977dc130ed9bfa81d
#
_entry.id   438b7378de6bd7b977dc130ed9bfa81d
#
_cell.length_a   1.000
_cell.length_b   1.000
_cell.length_c   1.000
_cell.angle_alpha   90.00
_cell.angle_beta   90.00
_cell.angle_gamma   90.00
#
_symmetry.space_group_name_H-M   'P 1'
#
loop_
_entity.id
_entity.type
_entity.pdbx_description
1 polymer ?
#
loop_
_entity_poly.entity_id
_entity_poly.type
_entity_poly.pdbx_seq_one_letter_code
_entity_poly.pdbx_strand_id
1 'polypeptide(L)'
;MNNRRDFLKKTGLALVTGLGAEGASLGPAEKPKNPRGVSQLQSPAAIAMWDFSWLLRHYPTGEFENWDSVLDGLVQRGYNAIRFDVFPALVAPDPAGRIIQEHAFPKSDWRPVMWGGQYSTTIQPRRALKEFIPRCLGRGLLLGLSTWFFGPGVDRVAGADGFVRVWDQTLEFLKENDLLHNIYYVDLLNEYPLFHGFSWLTRQMDRGMKEREEKARTAGAHEWKARPGEYNDESSRAFYTGFANEVLARLQARWPELDFLFSLTNNGSADWRVMAPVPMAALDVHYWFVMNGLLADQTGYWENIHNLAENDLQFPKVQEALLRNWAGHKPQLLEWMDRNMAEVAELGRRHHKPVGNTEGWGTINWLDHPALNWELIKEAGMICAGLGQKHGYRFNCASNFTHPQFPRLWNDVAWHEAVTAKIRNL
;
A
#
# COMPACT_ATOMS: atom_id res chain seq x y z
N MET A 1 -0.27 12.04 38.08
CA MET A 1 1.01 11.55 38.63
C MET A 1 0.74 10.23 39.34
N ASN A 2 1.55 9.21 39.12
CA ASN A 2 1.47 7.81 39.61
C ASN A 2 0.46 6.91 38.88
N ASN A 3 0.77 5.73 38.34
CA ASN A 3 1.94 4.86 38.39
C ASN A 3 1.73 3.79 37.31
N ARG A 4 2.44 3.85 36.17
CA ARG A 4 2.44 2.79 35.16
C ARG A 4 3.47 1.67 35.41
N ARG A 5 4.17 1.69 36.56
CA ARG A 5 5.26 0.72 36.85
C ARG A 5 4.85 -0.52 37.62
N ASP A 6 3.65 -0.62 38.16
CA ASP A 6 3.28 -1.71 39.07
C ASP A 6 2.44 -2.84 38.47
N PHE A 7 2.12 -2.79 37.18
CA PHE A 7 1.29 -3.83 36.56
C PHE A 7 2.06 -5.07 36.05
N LEU A 8 3.38 -5.02 36.01
CA LEU A 8 4.20 -6.09 35.42
C LEU A 8 4.87 -7.05 36.43
N LYS A 9 4.47 -7.05 37.70
CA LYS A 9 5.12 -7.88 38.72
C LYS A 9 4.27 -8.98 39.37
N LYS A 10 3.13 -9.35 38.81
CA LYS A 10 2.32 -10.45 39.35
C LYS A 10 1.77 -11.36 38.29
N THR A 11 2.59 -12.19 37.69
CA THR A 11 2.18 -13.51 37.19
C THR A 11 3.34 -14.49 37.38
N GLY A 12 3.11 -15.45 38.25
CA GLY A 12 4.09 -16.39 38.75
C GLY A 12 4.52 -17.42 37.71
N LEU A 13 5.78 -17.76 37.82
CA LEU A 13 6.49 -18.86 37.21
C LEU A 13 5.89 -20.20 37.69
N ALA A 14 5.43 -21.03 36.77
CA ALA A 14 5.25 -22.46 36.99
C ALA A 14 6.36 -23.20 36.19
N LEU A 15 7.32 -23.73 36.92
CA LEU A 15 8.34 -24.67 36.41
C LEU A 15 7.65 -25.98 36.06
N VAL A 16 7.80 -26.43 34.80
CA VAL A 16 7.60 -27.83 34.41
C VAL A 16 8.95 -28.39 33.95
N THR A 17 9.47 -29.31 34.74
CA THR A 17 10.71 -30.07 34.48
C THR A 17 10.45 -31.19 33.50
N GLY A 18 11.24 -31.25 32.47
CA GLY A 18 11.83 -32.42 31.88
C GLY A 18 11.00 -33.45 31.13
N LEU A 19 11.30 -33.55 29.85
CA LEU A 19 11.49 -34.86 29.18
C LEU A 19 12.35 -34.58 27.91
N GLY A 20 13.45 -35.31 27.78
CA GLY A 20 14.40 -35.17 26.68
C GLY A 20 13.75 -35.60 25.36
N ALA A 21 13.93 -34.80 24.34
CA ALA A 21 13.73 -35.17 22.95
C ALA A 21 15.09 -35.14 22.25
N GLU A 22 15.43 -36.28 21.69
CA GLU A 22 16.60 -36.49 20.84
C GLU A 22 16.62 -35.50 19.69
N GLY A 23 17.81 -34.90 19.49
CA GLY A 23 18.04 -33.94 18.42
C GLY A 23 17.89 -34.59 17.03
N ALA A 24 16.77 -34.41 16.39
CA ALA A 24 16.67 -34.57 14.96
C ALA A 24 17.41 -33.40 14.29
N SER A 25 18.58 -33.69 13.73
CA SER A 25 19.33 -32.80 12.83
C SER A 25 18.39 -32.41 11.67
N LEU A 26 17.80 -31.26 11.74
CA LEU A 26 17.14 -30.62 10.59
C LEU A 26 18.26 -30.34 9.59
N GLY A 27 18.29 -31.10 8.49
CA GLY A 27 19.10 -30.79 7.32
C GLY A 27 18.81 -29.34 6.86
N PRO A 28 19.72 -28.71 6.08
CA PRO A 28 19.52 -27.36 5.61
C PRO A 28 18.16 -27.30 4.92
N ALA A 29 17.26 -26.45 5.46
CA ALA A 29 15.94 -26.24 4.87
C ALA A 29 16.14 -25.87 3.39
N GLU A 30 15.54 -26.65 2.48
CA GLU A 30 15.49 -26.27 1.07
C GLU A 30 15.00 -24.84 1.01
N LYS A 31 15.79 -23.95 0.38
CA LYS A 31 15.36 -22.57 0.11
C LYS A 31 14.02 -22.67 -0.60
N PRO A 32 12.96 -22.04 -0.10
CA PRO A 32 11.65 -22.12 -0.74
C PRO A 32 11.80 -21.69 -2.21
N LYS A 33 11.31 -22.53 -3.14
CA LYS A 33 11.26 -22.17 -4.55
C LYS A 33 10.40 -20.93 -4.66
N ASN A 34 11.00 -19.81 -5.05
CA ASN A 34 10.30 -18.54 -5.23
C ASN A 34 9.02 -18.73 -6.04
N PRO A 35 7.86 -18.27 -5.57
CA PRO A 35 6.78 -17.96 -6.48
C PRO A 35 7.30 -16.82 -7.39
N ARG A 36 7.51 -17.15 -8.65
CA ARG A 36 7.95 -16.18 -9.65
C ARG A 36 6.73 -15.41 -10.12
N GLY A 37 6.45 -14.29 -9.44
CA GLY A 37 5.43 -13.37 -9.85
C GLY A 37 4.00 -13.67 -9.36
N VAL A 38 3.12 -12.68 -9.55
CA VAL A 38 1.72 -12.70 -9.09
C VAL A 38 0.91 -13.83 -9.73
N SER A 39 1.17 -14.12 -11.00
CA SER A 39 0.48 -15.19 -11.75
C SER A 39 0.78 -16.59 -11.24
N GLN A 40 1.88 -16.77 -10.53
CA GLN A 40 2.36 -18.08 -10.03
C GLN A 40 2.06 -18.32 -8.56
N LEU A 41 1.35 -17.41 -7.88
CA LEU A 41 0.94 -17.61 -6.50
C LEU A 41 0.12 -18.90 -6.35
N GLN A 42 0.54 -19.78 -5.45
CA GLN A 42 -0.14 -21.04 -5.18
C GLN A 42 -1.48 -20.81 -4.47
N SER A 43 -1.52 -19.84 -3.56
CA SER A 43 -2.72 -19.35 -2.89
C SER A 43 -2.74 -17.83 -2.93
N PRO A 44 -3.90 -17.19 -2.75
CA PRO A 44 -3.96 -15.74 -2.66
C PRO A 44 -3.09 -15.18 -1.54
N ALA A 45 -2.51 -14.00 -1.77
CA ALA A 45 -1.71 -13.30 -0.78
C ALA A 45 -2.60 -12.44 0.12
N ALA A 46 -2.51 -12.67 1.44
CA ALA A 46 -3.06 -11.78 2.46
C ALA A 46 -1.97 -10.77 2.86
N ILE A 47 -2.18 -9.52 2.51
CA ILE A 47 -1.16 -8.49 2.57
C ILE A 47 -1.35 -7.62 3.80
N ALA A 48 -0.25 -7.39 4.55
CA ALA A 48 -0.13 -6.29 5.47
C ALA A 48 0.45 -5.08 4.72
N MET A 49 -0.34 -4.01 4.65
CA MET A 49 0.05 -2.76 3.97
C MET A 49 0.64 -1.73 4.95
N TRP A 50 0.76 -0.49 4.58
CA TRP A 50 1.41 0.65 5.24
C TRP A 50 2.91 0.71 4.97
N ASP A 51 3.20 0.98 3.75
CA ASP A 51 4.49 0.95 3.12
C ASP A 51 5.60 1.65 3.91
N PHE A 52 5.33 2.86 4.40
CA PHE A 52 6.34 3.65 5.10
C PHE A 52 6.65 3.17 6.51
N SER A 53 5.68 2.56 7.19
CA SER A 53 5.79 2.23 8.61
C SER A 53 6.96 1.31 8.90
N TRP A 54 7.25 0.38 8.00
CA TRP A 54 8.31 -0.60 8.17
C TRP A 54 9.68 0.04 8.41
N LEU A 55 10.02 1.10 7.71
CA LEU A 55 11.31 1.77 7.82
C LEU A 55 11.23 3.06 8.64
N LEU A 56 10.16 3.86 8.48
CA LEU A 56 10.08 5.17 9.13
C LEU A 56 9.67 5.09 10.61
N ARG A 57 9.06 3.99 11.06
CA ARG A 57 8.73 3.76 12.48
C ARG A 57 9.71 2.82 13.18
N HIS A 58 10.79 2.44 12.52
CA HIS A 58 11.88 1.68 13.09
C HIS A 58 12.87 2.60 13.81
N TYR A 59 12.47 3.09 14.96
CA TYR A 59 13.28 3.91 15.86
C TYR A 59 13.07 3.44 17.32
N PRO A 60 13.98 3.79 18.24
CA PRO A 60 13.85 3.42 19.66
C PRO A 60 12.47 3.81 20.21
N THR A 61 11.79 2.88 20.84
CA THR A 61 10.42 2.99 21.36
C THR A 61 9.31 3.10 20.31
N GLY A 62 9.64 3.02 19.02
CA GLY A 62 8.67 2.93 17.92
C GLY A 62 7.99 1.56 17.86
N GLU A 63 6.85 1.50 17.24
CA GLU A 63 6.06 0.25 17.12
C GLU A 63 6.80 -0.81 16.30
N PHE A 64 7.73 -0.40 15.44
CA PHE A 64 8.56 -1.25 14.59
C PHE A 64 10.02 -1.31 15.05
N GLU A 65 10.33 -0.90 16.30
CA GLU A 65 11.69 -1.00 16.85
C GLU A 65 12.27 -2.41 16.75
N ASN A 66 11.45 -3.43 16.98
CA ASN A 66 11.80 -4.81 16.81
C ASN A 66 11.04 -5.43 15.62
N TRP A 67 11.63 -5.41 14.44
CA TRP A 67 11.06 -6.01 13.24
C TRP A 67 10.73 -7.50 13.41
N ASP A 68 11.55 -8.25 14.11
CA ASP A 68 11.31 -9.69 14.28
C ASP A 68 10.00 -9.93 15.03
N SER A 69 9.76 -9.19 16.11
CA SER A 69 8.50 -9.28 16.87
C SER A 69 7.27 -8.90 16.03
N VAL A 70 7.37 -7.86 15.19
CA VAL A 70 6.25 -7.43 14.33
C VAL A 70 5.99 -8.46 13.24
N LEU A 71 7.03 -8.97 12.59
CA LEU A 71 6.92 -9.97 11.53
C LEU A 71 6.39 -11.32 12.06
N ASP A 72 6.85 -11.76 13.25
CA ASP A 72 6.29 -12.94 13.92
C ASP A 72 4.82 -12.75 14.25
N GLY A 73 4.47 -11.54 14.71
CA GLY A 73 3.07 -11.16 14.95
C GLY A 73 2.21 -11.18 13.69
N LEU A 74 2.73 -10.82 12.52
CA LEU A 74 2.01 -10.93 11.25
C LEU A 74 1.79 -12.39 10.85
N VAL A 75 2.84 -13.21 10.91
CA VAL A 75 2.74 -14.65 10.59
C VAL A 75 1.72 -15.32 11.50
N GLN A 76 1.74 -15.03 12.80
CA GLN A 76 0.74 -15.52 13.76
C GLN A 76 -0.68 -15.16 13.32
N ARG A 77 -0.89 -13.98 12.76
CA ARG A 77 -2.19 -13.48 12.28
C ARG A 77 -2.56 -13.97 10.88
N GLY A 78 -1.79 -14.91 10.32
CA GLY A 78 -2.06 -15.54 9.03
C GLY A 78 -1.66 -14.74 7.79
N TYR A 79 -1.00 -13.58 7.94
CA TYR A 79 -0.45 -12.84 6.79
C TYR A 79 0.70 -13.63 6.16
N ASN A 80 0.73 -13.67 4.83
CA ASN A 80 1.78 -14.31 4.05
C ASN A 80 2.48 -13.36 3.09
N ALA A 81 2.09 -12.09 3.08
CA ALA A 81 2.69 -11.05 2.25
C ALA A 81 2.74 -9.71 2.99
N ILE A 82 3.73 -8.90 2.66
CA ILE A 82 3.80 -7.49 3.04
C ILE A 82 4.01 -6.63 1.81
N ARG A 83 3.57 -5.37 1.91
CA ARG A 83 3.89 -4.31 0.97
C ARG A 83 4.66 -3.23 1.74
N PHE A 84 5.76 -2.74 1.16
CA PHE A 84 6.57 -1.70 1.80
C PHE A 84 7.29 -0.81 0.78
N ASP A 85 7.51 0.45 1.16
CA ASP A 85 8.24 1.40 0.33
C ASP A 85 9.74 1.13 0.42
N VAL A 86 10.37 0.87 -0.72
CA VAL A 86 11.83 0.63 -0.81
C VAL A 86 12.62 1.92 -0.99
N PHE A 87 11.95 3.08 -1.08
CA PHE A 87 12.57 4.39 -1.28
C PHE A 87 13.59 4.41 -2.44
N PRO A 88 13.21 4.05 -3.66
CA PRO A 88 14.16 3.84 -4.75
C PRO A 88 14.99 5.11 -5.04
N ALA A 89 14.42 6.32 -4.87
CA ALA A 89 15.15 7.57 -5.01
C ALA A 89 16.26 7.79 -3.97
N LEU A 90 16.24 7.07 -2.85
CA LEU A 90 17.28 7.10 -1.81
C LEU A 90 18.26 5.92 -1.93
N VAL A 91 17.80 4.80 -2.46
CA VAL A 91 18.63 3.59 -2.67
C VAL A 91 19.51 3.72 -3.91
N ALA A 92 18.97 4.24 -5.01
CA ALA A 92 19.73 4.50 -6.22
C ALA A 92 20.84 5.56 -5.97
N PRO A 93 22.03 5.42 -6.56
CA PRO A 93 23.03 6.47 -6.55
C PRO A 93 22.48 7.79 -7.13
N ASP A 94 23.01 8.91 -6.68
CA ASP A 94 22.70 10.19 -7.30
C ASP A 94 23.29 10.30 -8.73
N PRO A 95 22.97 11.33 -9.52
CA PRO A 95 23.51 11.48 -10.86
C PRO A 95 25.04 11.57 -10.94
N ALA A 96 25.72 11.89 -9.83
CA ALA A 96 27.17 11.89 -9.72
C ALA A 96 27.73 10.53 -9.22
N GLY A 97 26.89 9.50 -9.07
CA GLY A 97 27.26 8.18 -8.61
C GLY A 97 27.43 8.05 -7.08
N ARG A 98 27.04 9.06 -6.31
CA ARG A 98 27.19 9.03 -4.85
C ARG A 98 26.03 8.30 -4.20
N ILE A 99 26.35 7.44 -3.23
CA ILE A 99 25.37 6.70 -2.44
C ILE A 99 24.89 7.56 -1.26
N ILE A 100 23.59 7.63 -1.06
CA ILE A 100 23.00 8.23 0.13
C ILE A 100 23.18 7.25 1.29
N GLN A 101 24.04 7.60 2.23
CA GLN A 101 24.33 6.79 3.40
C GLN A 101 23.19 6.82 4.41
N GLU A 102 22.66 8.01 4.65
CA GLU A 102 21.54 8.25 5.56
C GLU A 102 20.65 9.38 5.08
N HIS A 103 19.39 9.35 5.48
CA HIS A 103 18.45 10.40 5.18
C HIS A 103 17.53 10.66 6.38
N ALA A 104 17.42 11.95 6.75
CA ALA A 104 16.52 12.41 7.81
C ALA A 104 15.13 12.73 7.22
N PHE A 105 14.12 12.06 7.71
CA PHE A 105 12.73 12.39 7.47
C PHE A 105 12.26 13.28 8.63
N PRO A 106 11.75 14.50 8.38
CA PRO A 106 11.15 15.30 9.42
C PRO A 106 9.88 14.62 9.95
N LYS A 107 9.42 15.03 11.13
CA LYS A 107 8.07 14.74 11.55
C LYS A 107 7.13 15.15 10.42
N SER A 108 6.29 14.24 9.99
CA SER A 108 5.37 14.52 8.90
C SER A 108 4.27 15.49 9.38
N ASP A 109 4.23 16.67 8.81
CA ASP A 109 3.09 17.59 8.98
C ASP A 109 1.84 17.08 8.26
N TRP A 110 2.06 16.15 7.33
CA TRP A 110 1.04 15.54 6.53
C TRP A 110 0.71 14.16 7.09
N ARG A 111 -0.29 14.10 7.97
CA ARG A 111 -0.83 12.85 8.52
C ARG A 111 0.21 12.03 9.29
N PRO A 112 0.81 12.62 10.34
CA PRO A 112 1.93 12.00 11.05
C PRO A 112 1.59 10.66 11.69
N VAL A 113 0.31 10.43 12.00
CA VAL A 113 -0.13 9.25 12.75
C VAL A 113 -0.17 8.00 11.89
N MET A 114 -0.23 8.16 10.56
CA MET A 114 -0.56 7.05 9.68
C MET A 114 0.57 6.56 8.81
N TRP A 115 1.19 7.43 8.08
CA TRP A 115 2.09 7.03 7.00
C TRP A 115 3.55 7.29 7.32
N GLY A 116 3.82 8.34 8.02
CA GLY A 116 5.15 8.67 8.46
C GLY A 116 5.33 8.40 9.93
N GLY A 117 6.40 8.92 10.49
CA GLY A 117 6.62 8.94 11.92
C GLY A 117 5.90 10.11 12.58
N GLN A 118 5.41 9.90 13.78
CA GLN A 118 5.04 11.00 14.68
C GLN A 118 6.28 11.82 15.09
N TYR A 119 7.47 11.29 14.82
CA TYR A 119 8.75 11.87 15.18
C TYR A 119 9.65 11.96 13.95
N SER A 120 10.59 12.91 13.99
CA SER A 120 11.67 12.92 13.01
C SER A 120 12.49 11.66 13.14
N THR A 121 12.82 11.02 12.02
CA THR A 121 13.61 9.78 11.99
C THR A 121 14.67 9.86 10.92
N THR A 122 15.80 9.21 11.15
CA THR A 122 16.87 9.06 10.16
C THR A 122 16.98 7.60 9.78
N ILE A 123 16.90 7.33 8.49
CA ILE A 123 17.11 5.99 7.95
C ILE A 123 18.41 5.90 7.17
N GLN A 124 18.99 4.71 7.15
CA GLN A 124 20.08 4.33 6.26
C GLN A 124 19.48 3.39 5.19
N PRO A 125 19.02 3.89 4.02
CA PRO A 125 18.11 3.15 3.16
C PRO A 125 18.64 1.77 2.74
N ARG A 126 19.87 1.72 2.23
CA ARG A 126 20.50 0.47 1.79
C ARG A 126 20.74 -0.51 2.95
N ARG A 127 21.15 0.00 4.10
CA ARG A 127 21.37 -0.83 5.29
C ARG A 127 20.04 -1.38 5.80
N ALA A 128 19.02 -0.54 5.91
CA ALA A 128 17.70 -0.95 6.36
C ALA A 128 17.14 -2.09 5.50
N LEU A 129 17.24 -2.00 4.17
CA LEU A 129 16.79 -3.08 3.27
C LEU A 129 17.60 -4.37 3.46
N LYS A 130 18.93 -4.29 3.63
CA LYS A 130 19.76 -5.45 3.89
C LYS A 130 19.45 -6.14 5.23
N GLU A 131 18.94 -5.41 6.19
CA GLU A 131 18.56 -5.95 7.49
C GLU A 131 17.10 -6.44 7.52
N PHE A 132 16.19 -5.72 6.88
CA PHE A 132 14.75 -6.00 6.89
C PHE A 132 14.35 -7.17 5.99
N ILE A 133 14.77 -7.14 4.71
CA ILE A 133 14.34 -8.14 3.71
C ILE A 133 14.69 -9.58 4.16
N PRO A 134 15.91 -9.89 4.62
CA PRO A 134 16.21 -11.25 5.10
C PRO A 134 15.33 -11.74 6.25
N ARG A 135 14.87 -10.83 7.12
CA ARG A 135 13.93 -11.17 8.20
C ARG A 135 12.58 -11.61 7.67
N CYS A 136 12.11 -10.93 6.62
CA CYS A 136 10.87 -11.31 5.93
C CYS A 136 11.03 -12.67 5.24
N LEU A 137 12.14 -12.86 4.53
CA LEU A 137 12.44 -14.11 3.81
C LEU A 137 12.56 -15.30 4.78
N GLY A 138 13.18 -15.11 5.94
CA GLY A 138 13.30 -16.13 6.98
C GLY A 138 11.95 -16.63 7.51
N ARG A 139 10.88 -15.88 7.28
CA ARG A 139 9.50 -16.22 7.66
C ARG A 139 8.63 -16.66 6.47
N GLY A 140 9.23 -16.77 5.29
CA GLY A 140 8.51 -17.14 4.07
C GLY A 140 7.51 -16.09 3.57
N LEU A 141 7.64 -14.83 3.99
CA LEU A 141 6.77 -13.75 3.56
C LEU A 141 7.07 -13.36 2.11
N LEU A 142 6.01 -13.16 1.34
CA LEU A 142 6.08 -12.56 0.00
C LEU A 142 6.25 -11.04 0.13
N LEU A 143 7.02 -10.47 -0.80
CA LEU A 143 7.36 -9.05 -0.77
C LEU A 143 6.77 -8.32 -1.98
N GLY A 144 5.83 -7.43 -1.75
CA GLY A 144 5.42 -6.39 -2.70
C GLY A 144 6.29 -5.16 -2.48
N LEU A 145 7.19 -4.88 -3.41
CA LEU A 145 7.93 -3.63 -3.39
C LEU A 145 7.06 -2.51 -3.91
N SER A 146 7.06 -1.37 -3.23
CA SER A 146 6.25 -0.22 -3.59
C SER A 146 7.03 1.07 -3.44
N THR A 147 6.50 2.16 -3.93
CA THR A 147 6.94 3.51 -3.60
C THR A 147 5.89 4.55 -3.93
N TRP A 148 5.87 5.60 -3.13
CA TRP A 148 5.06 6.81 -3.38
C TRP A 148 5.88 7.93 -4.01
N PHE A 149 7.18 7.79 -4.07
CA PHE A 149 8.10 8.84 -4.48
C PHE A 149 7.82 10.18 -3.79
N PHE A 150 7.50 10.15 -2.51
CA PHE A 150 7.43 11.34 -1.69
C PHE A 150 8.78 11.62 -1.04
N GLY A 151 9.09 12.91 -0.87
CA GLY A 151 10.24 13.34 -0.12
C GLY A 151 11.49 13.54 -0.96
N PRO A 152 12.65 13.50 -0.33
CA PRO A 152 13.90 13.89 -0.96
C PRO A 152 14.37 12.89 -2.02
N GLY A 153 15.07 13.42 -3.00
CA GLY A 153 15.56 12.64 -4.12
C GLY A 153 14.58 12.51 -5.29
N VAL A 154 13.32 12.93 -5.12
CA VAL A 154 12.32 12.97 -6.20
C VAL A 154 12.77 13.89 -7.34
N ASP A 155 13.45 15.01 -7.03
CA ASP A 155 13.99 15.94 -8.03
C ASP A 155 15.05 15.31 -8.95
N ARG A 156 15.64 14.18 -8.54
CA ARG A 156 16.60 13.43 -9.36
C ARG A 156 15.93 12.54 -10.39
N VAL A 157 14.63 12.35 -10.28
CA VAL A 157 13.82 11.52 -11.18
C VAL A 157 13.15 12.43 -12.19
N ALA A 158 13.78 12.62 -13.34
CA ALA A 158 13.25 13.44 -14.42
C ALA A 158 12.87 12.57 -15.62
N GLY A 159 11.58 12.56 -15.96
CA GLY A 159 11.05 11.80 -17.11
C GLY A 159 11.22 10.29 -16.99
N ALA A 160 10.91 9.58 -18.07
CA ALA A 160 10.99 8.11 -18.12
C ALA A 160 12.43 7.60 -17.90
N ASP A 161 13.44 8.29 -18.44
CA ASP A 161 14.85 7.89 -18.29
C ASP A 161 15.29 7.91 -16.82
N GLY A 162 14.96 8.99 -16.11
CA GLY A 162 15.27 9.12 -14.68
C GLY A 162 14.52 8.07 -13.85
N PHE A 163 13.26 7.83 -14.18
CA PHE A 163 12.41 6.86 -13.49
C PHE A 163 12.93 5.43 -13.66
N VAL A 164 13.18 5.01 -14.89
CA VAL A 164 13.73 3.68 -15.19
C VAL A 164 15.11 3.49 -14.55
N ARG A 165 15.99 4.48 -14.65
CA ARG A 165 17.33 4.43 -14.05
C ARG A 165 17.27 4.22 -12.52
N VAL A 166 16.41 4.93 -11.82
CA VAL A 166 16.30 4.82 -10.36
C VAL A 166 15.81 3.44 -9.95
N TRP A 167 14.83 2.90 -10.65
CA TRP A 167 14.37 1.54 -10.40
C TRP A 167 15.41 0.49 -10.77
N ASP A 168 16.04 0.60 -11.94
CA ASP A 168 17.10 -0.33 -12.39
C ASP A 168 18.24 -0.40 -11.37
N GLN A 169 18.74 0.76 -10.92
CA GLN A 169 19.80 0.83 -9.92
C GLN A 169 19.38 0.30 -8.53
N THR A 170 18.10 0.46 -8.17
CA THR A 170 17.55 -0.10 -6.93
C THR A 170 17.49 -1.62 -7.01
N LEU A 171 16.99 -2.17 -8.10
CA LEU A 171 16.91 -3.61 -8.32
C LEU A 171 18.30 -4.25 -8.44
N GLU A 172 19.27 -3.59 -9.09
CA GLU A 172 20.65 -4.06 -9.13
C GLU A 172 21.25 -4.13 -7.72
N PHE A 173 21.04 -3.09 -6.88
CA PHE A 173 21.47 -3.14 -5.47
C PHE A 173 20.82 -4.33 -4.73
N LEU A 174 19.53 -4.58 -4.91
CA LEU A 174 18.86 -5.72 -4.28
C LEU A 174 19.43 -7.05 -4.77
N LYS A 175 19.70 -7.19 -6.07
CA LYS A 175 20.30 -8.37 -6.68
C LYS A 175 21.71 -8.65 -6.16
N GLU A 176 22.57 -7.62 -6.15
CA GLU A 176 23.95 -7.72 -5.64
C GLU A 176 24.03 -8.17 -4.17
N ASN A 177 22.97 -7.94 -3.40
CA ASN A 177 22.88 -8.33 -2.00
C ASN A 177 21.99 -9.57 -1.75
N ASP A 178 21.61 -10.33 -2.80
CA ASP A 178 20.76 -11.54 -2.71
C ASP A 178 19.37 -11.27 -2.07
N LEU A 179 18.77 -10.10 -2.37
CA LEU A 179 17.53 -9.61 -1.77
C LEU A 179 16.29 -9.68 -2.68
N LEU A 180 16.41 -10.26 -3.88
CA LEU A 180 15.29 -10.37 -4.83
C LEU A 180 14.39 -11.60 -4.61
N HIS A 181 14.70 -12.42 -3.61
CA HIS A 181 13.90 -13.60 -3.32
C HIS A 181 12.52 -13.22 -2.75
N ASN A 182 11.50 -14.01 -3.10
CA ASN A 182 10.10 -13.81 -2.67
C ASN A 182 9.47 -12.47 -3.06
N ILE A 183 10.13 -11.67 -3.91
CA ILE A 183 9.47 -10.52 -4.52
C ILE A 183 8.46 -11.06 -5.54
N TYR A 184 7.18 -10.81 -5.30
CA TYR A 184 6.11 -11.30 -6.17
C TYR A 184 5.52 -10.22 -7.07
N TYR A 185 5.80 -8.94 -6.79
CA TYR A 185 5.63 -7.80 -7.71
C TYR A 185 6.48 -6.60 -7.28
N VAL A 186 6.65 -5.68 -8.22
CA VAL A 186 7.19 -4.34 -8.01
C VAL A 186 6.13 -3.33 -8.47
N ASP A 187 5.52 -2.63 -7.51
CA ASP A 187 4.64 -1.49 -7.77
C ASP A 187 5.50 -0.24 -7.98
N LEU A 188 5.63 0.14 -9.24
CA LEU A 188 6.55 1.17 -9.67
C LEU A 188 6.19 2.57 -9.15
N LEU A 189 4.90 2.81 -8.92
CA LEU A 189 4.40 4.06 -8.34
C LEU A 189 2.99 3.84 -7.82
N ASN A 190 2.81 4.07 -6.52
CA ASN A 190 1.52 3.91 -5.86
C ASN A 190 0.46 4.86 -6.42
N GLU A 191 -0.74 4.30 -6.66
CA GLU A 191 -1.93 5.01 -7.15
C GLU A 191 -1.66 5.90 -8.37
N TYR A 192 -0.88 5.35 -9.31
CA TYR A 192 -0.53 6.01 -10.55
C TYR A 192 -1.78 6.39 -11.38
N PRO A 193 -1.84 7.57 -12.01
CA PRO A 193 -0.81 8.61 -12.13
C PRO A 193 -0.90 9.69 -11.05
N LEU A 194 -1.57 9.43 -9.93
CA LEU A 194 -1.85 10.38 -8.85
C LEU A 194 -0.85 10.21 -7.69
N PHE A 195 -1.00 11.02 -6.65
CA PHE A 195 -0.32 10.89 -5.35
C PHE A 195 1.20 10.64 -5.42
N HIS A 196 1.90 11.44 -6.22
CA HIS A 196 3.35 11.38 -6.35
C HIS A 196 4.01 12.76 -6.20
N GLY A 197 5.31 12.78 -5.92
CA GLY A 197 6.11 14.01 -5.78
C GLY A 197 6.63 14.59 -7.11
N PHE A 198 6.32 14.02 -8.27
CA PHE A 198 6.88 14.43 -9.56
C PHE A 198 6.20 15.65 -10.17
N SER A 199 6.74 16.82 -9.93
CA SER A 199 6.23 18.06 -10.54
C SER A 199 6.26 18.03 -12.08
N TRP A 200 7.19 17.29 -12.69
CA TRP A 200 7.26 17.17 -14.15
C TRP A 200 6.09 16.36 -14.71
N LEU A 201 5.68 15.28 -14.04
CA LEU A 201 4.53 14.44 -14.43
C LEU A 201 3.25 15.26 -14.35
N THR A 202 3.00 15.92 -13.22
CA THR A 202 1.86 16.83 -13.04
C THR A 202 1.82 17.91 -14.11
N ARG A 203 2.94 18.60 -14.37
CA ARG A 203 2.99 19.63 -15.41
C ARG A 203 2.70 19.12 -16.82
N GLN A 204 3.08 17.89 -17.15
CA GLN A 204 2.75 17.31 -18.45
C GLN A 204 1.26 17.02 -18.59
N MET A 205 0.65 16.48 -17.54
CA MET A 205 -0.79 16.22 -17.50
C MET A 205 -1.60 17.52 -17.54
N ASP A 206 -1.21 18.53 -16.74
CA ASP A 206 -1.84 19.86 -16.74
C ASP A 206 -1.71 20.58 -18.08
N ARG A 207 -0.58 20.40 -18.78
CA ARG A 207 -0.40 20.98 -20.12
C ARG A 207 -1.38 20.38 -21.11
N GLY A 208 -1.56 19.07 -21.12
CA GLY A 208 -2.54 18.39 -21.95
C GLY A 208 -3.96 18.90 -21.72
N MET A 209 -4.36 19.09 -20.47
CA MET A 209 -5.66 19.66 -20.12
C MET A 209 -5.82 21.08 -20.67
N LYS A 210 -4.83 21.95 -20.49
CA LYS A 210 -4.87 23.36 -20.97
C LYS A 210 -4.95 23.44 -22.49
N GLU A 211 -4.19 22.60 -23.19
CA GLU A 211 -4.25 22.54 -24.67
C GLU A 211 -5.64 22.12 -25.17
N ARG A 212 -6.28 21.20 -24.48
CA ARG A 212 -7.64 20.75 -24.82
C ARG A 212 -8.68 21.80 -24.48
N GLU A 213 -8.57 22.48 -23.36
CA GLU A 213 -9.43 23.61 -23.00
C GLU A 213 -9.36 24.71 -24.06
N GLU A 214 -8.16 25.04 -24.51
CA GLU A 214 -7.95 26.03 -25.58
C GLU A 214 -8.55 25.59 -26.91
N LYS A 215 -8.37 24.31 -27.29
CA LYS A 215 -9.01 23.73 -28.48
C LYS A 215 -10.53 23.77 -28.40
N ALA A 216 -11.11 23.41 -27.26
CA ALA A 216 -12.55 23.44 -27.04
C ALA A 216 -13.10 24.88 -27.14
N ARG A 217 -12.41 25.84 -26.52
CA ARG A 217 -12.74 27.28 -26.59
C ARG A 217 -12.71 27.78 -28.02
N THR A 218 -11.68 27.43 -28.78
CA THR A 218 -11.51 27.83 -30.19
C THR A 218 -12.59 27.20 -31.08
N ALA A 219 -13.05 25.99 -30.73
CA ALA A 219 -14.16 25.33 -31.45
C ALA A 219 -15.54 25.81 -31.02
N GLY A 220 -15.65 26.83 -30.14
CA GLY A 220 -16.92 27.39 -29.68
C GLY A 220 -17.66 26.62 -28.59
N ALA A 221 -16.98 25.67 -27.94
CA ALA A 221 -17.53 24.93 -26.80
C ALA A 221 -17.46 25.81 -25.52
N HIS A 222 -18.62 26.25 -25.03
CA HIS A 222 -18.70 27.18 -23.88
C HIS A 222 -18.63 26.51 -22.51
N GLU A 223 -18.73 25.19 -22.42
CA GLU A 223 -18.92 24.49 -21.14
C GLU A 223 -17.72 23.59 -20.68
N TRP A 224 -16.74 23.34 -21.54
CA TRP A 224 -15.64 22.50 -21.13
C TRP A 224 -14.58 23.32 -20.36
N LYS A 225 -14.40 23.01 -19.08
CA LYS A 225 -13.32 23.55 -18.24
C LYS A 225 -12.52 22.39 -17.68
N ALA A 226 -11.18 22.48 -17.85
CA ALA A 226 -10.29 21.58 -17.14
C ALA A 226 -10.46 21.73 -15.62
N ARG A 227 -10.69 20.64 -14.92
CA ARG A 227 -10.71 20.63 -13.46
C ARG A 227 -9.32 20.27 -12.97
N PRO A 228 -8.65 21.14 -12.18
CA PRO A 228 -7.34 20.82 -11.63
C PRO A 228 -7.37 19.46 -10.89
N GLY A 229 -6.40 18.58 -11.21
CA GLY A 229 -6.31 17.26 -10.62
C GLY A 229 -7.22 16.19 -11.23
N GLU A 230 -8.04 16.51 -12.24
CA GLU A 230 -8.79 15.53 -13.04
C GLU A 230 -8.09 15.27 -14.38
N TYR A 231 -7.63 14.02 -14.59
CA TYR A 231 -6.85 13.62 -15.76
C TYR A 231 -7.59 12.60 -16.63
N ASN A 232 -8.89 12.83 -16.85
CA ASN A 232 -9.77 11.95 -17.63
C ASN A 232 -9.88 12.34 -19.10
N ASP A 233 -9.24 13.42 -19.53
CA ASP A 233 -9.19 13.82 -20.93
C ASP A 233 -8.28 12.92 -21.75
N GLU A 234 -8.48 12.90 -23.08
CA GLU A 234 -7.78 12.01 -24.00
C GLU A 234 -6.26 12.23 -24.00
N SER A 235 -5.79 13.48 -23.92
CA SER A 235 -4.36 13.79 -23.96
C SER A 235 -3.65 13.34 -22.68
N SER A 236 -4.29 13.53 -21.51
CA SER A 236 -3.77 13.02 -20.25
C SER A 236 -3.72 11.49 -20.23
N ARG A 237 -4.80 10.83 -20.69
CA ARG A 237 -4.84 9.36 -20.79
C ARG A 237 -3.75 8.83 -21.71
N ALA A 238 -3.58 9.41 -22.90
CA ALA A 238 -2.53 9.03 -23.85
C ALA A 238 -1.13 9.23 -23.25
N PHE A 239 -0.94 10.32 -22.52
CA PHE A 239 0.33 10.62 -21.87
C PHE A 239 0.68 9.59 -20.78
N TYR A 240 -0.22 9.38 -19.80
CA TYR A 240 0.13 8.49 -18.69
C TYR A 240 0.14 7.01 -19.09
N THR A 241 -0.68 6.57 -20.05
CA THR A 241 -0.58 5.21 -20.60
C THR A 241 0.69 5.02 -21.44
N GLY A 242 1.08 6.03 -22.21
CA GLY A 242 2.33 6.04 -22.99
C GLY A 242 3.56 5.94 -22.09
N PHE A 243 3.62 6.75 -21.02
CA PHE A 243 4.68 6.68 -20.03
C PHE A 243 4.77 5.31 -19.36
N ALA A 244 3.63 4.76 -18.93
CA ALA A 244 3.61 3.43 -18.30
C ALA A 244 4.09 2.33 -19.26
N ASN A 245 3.65 2.36 -20.52
CA ASN A 245 4.11 1.40 -21.54
C ASN A 245 5.63 1.47 -21.75
N GLU A 246 6.19 2.68 -21.87
CA GLU A 246 7.62 2.88 -22.05
C GLU A 246 8.43 2.34 -20.88
N VAL A 247 8.04 2.72 -19.65
CA VAL A 247 8.74 2.31 -18.42
C VAL A 247 8.69 0.79 -18.23
N LEU A 248 7.50 0.19 -18.42
CA LEU A 248 7.32 -1.25 -18.27
C LEU A 248 8.13 -2.02 -19.32
N ALA A 249 8.10 -1.60 -20.58
CA ALA A 249 8.88 -2.27 -21.65
C ALA A 249 10.38 -2.29 -21.33
N ARG A 250 10.92 -1.18 -20.83
CA ARG A 250 12.34 -1.04 -20.50
C ARG A 250 12.74 -1.87 -19.27
N LEU A 251 11.94 -1.81 -18.20
CA LEU A 251 12.21 -2.58 -16.98
C LEU A 251 12.02 -4.08 -17.20
N GLN A 252 10.99 -4.49 -17.92
CA GLN A 252 10.74 -5.89 -18.27
C GLN A 252 11.85 -6.50 -19.12
N ALA A 253 12.39 -5.73 -20.07
CA ALA A 253 13.53 -6.16 -20.89
C ALA A 253 14.80 -6.38 -20.05
N ARG A 254 14.99 -5.58 -19.01
CA ARG A 254 16.15 -5.66 -18.11
C ARG A 254 15.99 -6.72 -17.01
N TRP A 255 14.76 -6.91 -16.51
CA TRP A 255 14.38 -7.76 -15.38
C TRP A 255 13.22 -8.69 -15.76
N PRO A 256 13.41 -9.63 -16.70
CA PRO A 256 12.31 -10.47 -17.21
C PRO A 256 11.74 -11.43 -16.15
N GLU A 257 12.47 -11.64 -15.04
CA GLU A 257 12.05 -12.48 -13.93
C GLU A 257 11.16 -11.77 -12.90
N LEU A 258 10.98 -10.44 -12.98
CA LEU A 258 10.18 -9.66 -12.06
C LEU A 258 8.87 -9.23 -12.69
N ASP A 259 7.82 -9.27 -11.91
CA ASP A 259 6.51 -8.74 -12.26
C ASP A 259 6.41 -7.26 -11.87
N PHE A 260 6.15 -6.41 -12.85
CA PHE A 260 5.98 -4.97 -12.66
C PHE A 260 4.52 -4.56 -12.83
N LEU A 261 4.08 -3.64 -11.99
CA LEU A 261 2.78 -2.99 -12.10
C LEU A 261 2.86 -1.53 -11.64
N PHE A 262 1.80 -0.81 -11.87
CA PHE A 262 1.43 0.42 -11.21
C PHE A 262 0.14 0.14 -10.46
N SER A 263 0.10 0.37 -9.15
CA SER A 263 -1.18 0.35 -8.46
C SER A 263 -2.02 1.55 -8.87
N LEU A 264 -3.32 1.38 -8.84
CA LEU A 264 -4.31 2.33 -9.39
C LEU A 264 -5.32 2.67 -8.30
N THR A 265 -6.02 3.78 -8.43
CA THR A 265 -7.06 4.15 -7.48
C THR A 265 -8.37 4.51 -8.15
N ASN A 266 -9.48 4.22 -7.50
CA ASN A 266 -10.83 4.56 -7.96
C ASN A 266 -11.33 5.86 -7.32
N ASN A 267 -10.49 6.89 -7.25
CA ASN A 267 -10.89 8.19 -6.69
C ASN A 267 -11.59 9.13 -7.68
N GLY A 268 -11.73 8.73 -8.94
CA GLY A 268 -12.40 9.50 -9.99
C GLY A 268 -11.52 10.55 -10.70
N SER A 269 -10.33 10.86 -10.20
CA SER A 269 -9.46 11.88 -10.81
C SER A 269 -8.75 11.40 -12.06
N ALA A 270 -8.53 10.09 -12.19
CA ALA A 270 -8.03 9.44 -13.40
C ALA A 270 -8.79 8.13 -13.65
N ASP A 271 -9.13 7.87 -14.91
CA ASP A 271 -9.83 6.64 -15.27
C ASP A 271 -8.85 5.44 -15.30
N TRP A 272 -8.79 4.72 -14.20
CA TRP A 272 -7.92 3.55 -14.07
C TRP A 272 -8.16 2.47 -15.14
N ARG A 273 -9.33 2.43 -15.77
CA ARG A 273 -9.71 1.41 -16.77
C ARG A 273 -8.83 1.45 -18.00
N VAL A 274 -8.36 2.64 -18.38
CA VAL A 274 -7.45 2.79 -19.54
C VAL A 274 -6.09 2.18 -19.31
N MET A 275 -5.75 1.84 -18.06
CA MET A 275 -4.53 1.12 -17.71
C MET A 275 -4.68 -0.40 -17.88
N ALA A 276 -5.88 -0.94 -18.02
CA ALA A 276 -6.08 -2.38 -18.15
C ALA A 276 -5.33 -3.04 -19.35
N PRO A 277 -5.26 -2.43 -20.54
CA PRO A 277 -4.45 -2.96 -21.66
C PRO A 277 -2.93 -2.74 -21.52
N VAL A 278 -2.47 -1.81 -20.67
CA VAL A 278 -1.03 -1.59 -20.42
C VAL A 278 -0.39 -2.88 -19.91
N PRO A 279 0.83 -3.30 -20.36
CA PRO A 279 1.39 -4.62 -20.07
C PRO A 279 1.92 -4.77 -18.64
N MET A 280 1.11 -4.39 -17.66
CA MET A 280 1.33 -4.66 -16.24
C MET A 280 1.10 -6.15 -15.94
N ALA A 281 1.85 -6.69 -14.99
CA ALA A 281 1.73 -8.09 -14.58
C ALA A 281 0.40 -8.42 -13.89
N ALA A 282 -0.25 -7.42 -13.28
CA ALA A 282 -1.52 -7.55 -12.59
C ALA A 282 -2.31 -6.22 -12.64
N LEU A 283 -3.59 -6.28 -12.30
CA LEU A 283 -4.40 -5.10 -12.00
C LEU A 283 -4.57 -5.00 -10.47
N ASP A 284 -3.93 -4.01 -9.89
CA ASP A 284 -4.06 -3.63 -8.49
C ASP A 284 -4.84 -2.32 -8.42
N VAL A 285 -6.09 -2.37 -7.97
CA VAL A 285 -6.98 -1.20 -7.96
C VAL A 285 -7.49 -0.96 -6.55
N HIS A 286 -7.12 0.18 -5.98
CA HIS A 286 -7.48 0.57 -4.62
C HIS A 286 -8.92 1.08 -4.55
N TYR A 287 -9.70 0.46 -3.67
CA TYR A 287 -11.08 0.82 -3.38
C TYR A 287 -11.25 1.08 -1.89
N TRP A 288 -11.93 2.18 -1.57
CA TRP A 288 -12.23 2.60 -0.22
C TRP A 288 -13.71 2.92 -0.10
N PHE A 289 -14.40 2.41 0.91
CA PHE A 289 -15.82 2.73 1.10
C PHE A 289 -16.05 4.23 1.25
N VAL A 290 -15.11 4.96 1.87
CA VAL A 290 -15.21 6.41 2.03
C VAL A 290 -15.21 7.19 0.70
N MET A 291 -14.82 6.57 -0.40
CA MET A 291 -14.92 7.18 -1.73
C MET A 291 -16.35 7.15 -2.31
N ASN A 292 -17.27 6.49 -1.64
CA ASN A 292 -18.68 6.49 -2.04
C ASN A 292 -19.43 7.64 -1.34
N GLY A 293 -20.07 8.50 -2.12
CA GLY A 293 -20.82 9.66 -1.60
C GLY A 293 -21.92 9.29 -0.61
N LEU A 294 -22.60 8.14 -0.77
CA LEU A 294 -23.60 7.67 0.20
C LEU A 294 -23.00 7.48 1.61
N LEU A 295 -21.69 7.21 1.71
CA LEU A 295 -21.02 7.10 3.00
C LEU A 295 -20.47 8.45 3.47
N ALA A 296 -19.74 9.17 2.63
CA ALA A 296 -18.89 10.30 3.02
C ALA A 296 -19.55 11.68 2.89
N ASP A 297 -20.49 11.85 1.93
CA ASP A 297 -21.12 13.15 1.72
C ASP A 297 -21.94 13.58 2.94
N GLN A 298 -21.94 14.89 3.19
CA GLN A 298 -22.64 15.52 4.32
C GLN A 298 -22.16 15.09 5.71
N THR A 299 -21.03 14.41 5.79
CA THR A 299 -20.41 14.03 7.08
C THR A 299 -19.39 15.04 7.59
N GLY A 300 -18.91 15.91 6.71
CA GLY A 300 -17.75 16.77 6.97
C GLY A 300 -16.41 16.05 6.87
N TYR A 301 -16.38 14.81 6.35
CA TYR A 301 -15.16 14.02 6.23
C TYR A 301 -14.13 14.70 5.31
N TRP A 302 -14.51 14.99 4.09
CA TRP A 302 -13.59 15.55 3.08
C TRP A 302 -13.14 16.97 3.42
N GLU A 303 -14.01 17.79 4.02
CA GLU A 303 -13.72 19.15 4.42
C GLU A 303 -12.73 19.23 5.59
N ASN A 304 -12.71 18.19 6.42
CA ASN A 304 -11.90 18.18 7.65
C ASN A 304 -10.76 17.18 7.62
N ILE A 305 -10.58 16.41 6.55
CA ILE A 305 -9.70 15.25 6.47
C ILE A 305 -8.27 15.52 6.94
N HIS A 306 -7.75 16.72 6.70
CA HIS A 306 -6.39 17.10 7.10
C HIS A 306 -6.24 17.36 8.60
N ASN A 307 -7.35 17.69 9.27
CA ASN A 307 -7.36 18.11 10.67
C ASN A 307 -8.07 17.13 11.61
N LEU A 308 -8.72 16.11 11.07
CA LEU A 308 -9.56 15.21 11.88
C LEU A 308 -8.78 14.48 12.96
N ALA A 309 -7.55 14.04 12.68
CA ALA A 309 -6.73 13.33 13.64
C ALA A 309 -6.30 14.18 14.84
N GLU A 310 -6.28 15.51 14.67
CA GLU A 310 -5.88 16.49 15.70
C GLU A 310 -7.10 17.19 16.32
N ASN A 311 -8.31 16.93 15.82
CA ASN A 311 -9.52 17.62 16.26
C ASN A 311 -10.46 16.70 17.03
N ASP A 312 -10.22 16.57 18.34
CA ASP A 312 -10.99 15.73 19.25
C ASP A 312 -12.49 16.08 19.32
N LEU A 313 -12.87 17.29 18.93
CA LEU A 313 -14.28 17.72 18.93
C LEU A 313 -14.96 17.39 17.59
N GLN A 314 -14.25 17.45 16.50
CA GLN A 314 -14.81 17.25 15.16
C GLN A 314 -14.85 15.77 14.77
N PHE A 315 -13.81 15.00 15.09
CA PHE A 315 -13.71 13.60 14.70
C PHE A 315 -14.89 12.73 15.18
N PRO A 316 -15.34 12.81 16.46
CA PRO A 316 -16.49 12.04 16.92
C PRO A 316 -17.78 12.33 16.12
N LYS A 317 -18.01 13.59 15.71
CA LYS A 317 -19.18 13.98 14.93
C LYS A 317 -19.14 13.39 13.52
N VAL A 318 -17.97 13.47 12.87
CA VAL A 318 -17.74 12.85 11.55
C VAL A 318 -17.93 11.34 11.65
N GLN A 319 -17.35 10.71 12.67
CA GLN A 319 -17.48 9.26 12.90
C GLN A 319 -18.92 8.84 13.11
N GLU A 320 -19.69 9.58 13.90
CA GLU A 320 -21.11 9.33 14.10
C GLU A 320 -21.92 9.47 12.81
N ALA A 321 -21.62 10.48 12.00
CA ALA A 321 -22.27 10.67 10.71
C ALA A 321 -21.95 9.53 9.72
N LEU A 322 -20.68 9.08 9.65
CA LEU A 322 -20.29 7.92 8.87
C LEU A 322 -21.03 6.65 9.31
N LEU A 323 -21.17 6.42 10.62
CA LEU A 323 -21.92 5.27 11.15
C LEU A 323 -23.40 5.32 10.80
N ARG A 324 -24.04 6.49 10.88
CA ARG A 324 -25.45 6.65 10.44
C ARG A 324 -25.59 6.35 8.94
N ASN A 325 -24.70 6.89 8.12
CA ASN A 325 -24.73 6.67 6.67
C ASN A 325 -24.46 5.19 6.34
N TRP A 326 -23.51 4.54 7.02
CA TRP A 326 -23.28 3.10 6.86
C TRP A 326 -24.54 2.30 7.18
N ALA A 327 -25.17 2.55 8.33
CA ALA A 327 -26.40 1.86 8.74
C ALA A 327 -27.56 2.09 7.77
N GLY A 328 -27.71 3.33 7.28
CA GLY A 328 -28.82 3.72 6.38
C GLY A 328 -28.64 3.24 4.93
N HIS A 329 -27.38 3.05 4.47
CA HIS A 329 -27.08 2.77 3.07
C HIS A 329 -26.25 1.50 2.86
N LYS A 330 -26.12 0.66 3.88
CA LYS A 330 -25.25 -0.52 3.82
C LYS A 330 -25.53 -1.42 2.59
N PRO A 331 -26.77 -1.78 2.24
CA PRO A 331 -27.02 -2.61 1.06
C PRO A 331 -26.47 -1.99 -0.23
N GLN A 332 -26.67 -0.69 -0.43
CA GLN A 332 -26.20 0.05 -1.61
C GLN A 332 -24.66 0.17 -1.63
N LEU A 333 -24.03 0.38 -0.46
CA LEU A 333 -22.59 0.43 -0.32
C LEU A 333 -21.95 -0.92 -0.63
N LEU A 334 -22.55 -2.02 -0.19
CA LEU A 334 -22.08 -3.37 -0.49
C LEU A 334 -22.25 -3.71 -1.98
N GLU A 335 -23.38 -3.38 -2.57
CA GLU A 335 -23.63 -3.54 -4.02
C GLU A 335 -22.63 -2.71 -4.84
N TRP A 336 -22.34 -1.48 -4.42
CA TRP A 336 -21.35 -0.63 -5.07
C TRP A 336 -19.95 -1.28 -5.03
N MET A 337 -19.51 -1.78 -3.89
CA MET A 337 -18.22 -2.43 -3.76
C MET A 337 -18.15 -3.74 -4.56
N ASP A 338 -19.18 -4.58 -4.48
CA ASP A 338 -19.28 -5.83 -5.23
C ASP A 338 -19.20 -5.59 -6.75
N ARG A 339 -19.94 -4.60 -7.26
CA ARG A 339 -19.92 -4.23 -8.67
C ARG A 339 -18.56 -3.71 -9.14
N ASN A 340 -17.91 -2.86 -8.34
CA ASN A 340 -16.57 -2.36 -8.68
C ASN A 340 -15.52 -3.47 -8.68
N MET A 341 -15.52 -4.35 -7.70
CA MET A 341 -14.61 -5.49 -7.66
C MET A 341 -14.88 -6.48 -8.80
N ALA A 342 -16.14 -6.69 -9.18
CA ALA A 342 -16.52 -7.48 -10.34
C ALA A 342 -15.99 -6.86 -11.65
N GLU A 343 -16.03 -5.54 -11.81
CA GLU A 343 -15.50 -4.84 -12.97
C GLU A 343 -13.98 -5.02 -13.10
N VAL A 344 -13.23 -4.87 -12.00
CA VAL A 344 -11.78 -5.15 -12.00
C VAL A 344 -11.50 -6.58 -12.43
N ALA A 345 -12.23 -7.53 -11.86
CA ALA A 345 -12.07 -8.94 -12.17
C ALA A 345 -12.40 -9.24 -13.66
N GLU A 346 -13.45 -8.61 -14.22
CA GLU A 346 -13.81 -8.75 -15.63
C GLU A 346 -12.72 -8.20 -16.56
N LEU A 347 -12.19 -7.01 -16.26
CA LEU A 347 -11.08 -6.44 -17.00
C LEU A 347 -9.81 -7.29 -16.87
N GLY A 348 -9.55 -7.83 -15.68
CA GLY A 348 -8.45 -8.77 -15.49
C GLY A 348 -8.58 -10.01 -16.36
N ARG A 349 -9.76 -10.65 -16.43
CA ARG A 349 -10.02 -11.80 -17.33
C ARG A 349 -9.82 -11.42 -18.80
N ARG A 350 -10.38 -10.28 -19.22
CA ARG A 350 -10.29 -9.80 -20.62
C ARG A 350 -8.85 -9.56 -21.06
N HIS A 351 -8.00 -9.08 -20.15
CA HIS A 351 -6.60 -8.78 -20.44
C HIS A 351 -5.62 -9.86 -19.91
N HIS A 352 -6.14 -11.01 -19.46
CA HIS A 352 -5.36 -12.16 -18.94
C HIS A 352 -4.43 -11.77 -17.78
N LYS A 353 -4.93 -10.92 -16.86
CA LYS A 353 -4.18 -10.44 -15.70
C LYS A 353 -4.81 -10.90 -14.40
N PRO A 354 -4.01 -11.39 -13.43
CA PRO A 354 -4.48 -11.50 -12.06
C PRO A 354 -4.89 -10.13 -11.52
N VAL A 355 -5.83 -10.16 -10.60
CA VAL A 355 -6.36 -8.94 -9.98
C VAL A 355 -6.18 -8.97 -8.47
N GLY A 356 -6.05 -7.80 -7.86
CA GLY A 356 -5.95 -7.63 -6.43
C GLY A 356 -6.30 -6.24 -5.96
N ASN A 357 -6.17 -6.05 -4.65
CA ASN A 357 -6.22 -4.76 -4.01
C ASN A 357 -5.24 -4.75 -2.83
N THR A 358 -4.19 -3.98 -2.95
CA THR A 358 -3.15 -3.90 -1.92
C THR A 358 -3.41 -2.82 -0.90
N GLU A 359 -4.37 -1.90 -1.13
CA GLU A 359 -4.71 -0.79 -0.24
C GLU A 359 -6.23 -0.53 -0.24
N GLY A 360 -6.90 -0.64 0.90
CA GLY A 360 -8.33 -0.44 1.05
C GLY A 360 -8.77 -0.94 2.43
N TRP A 361 -9.91 -1.01 2.67
CA TRP A 361 -11.32 -0.98 2.33
C TRP A 361 -12.04 0.07 3.20
N GLY A 362 -11.26 0.90 3.88
CA GLY A 362 -11.71 1.73 4.99
C GLY A 362 -12.93 2.59 4.68
N THR A 363 -13.74 2.72 5.70
CA THR A 363 -14.77 3.75 5.81
C THR A 363 -14.16 5.10 6.23
N ILE A 364 -12.95 5.05 6.76
CA ILE A 364 -12.00 6.13 6.96
C ILE A 364 -10.68 5.60 6.45
N ASN A 365 -9.99 6.33 5.61
CA ASN A 365 -8.85 5.75 4.91
C ASN A 365 -7.52 5.84 5.66
N TRP A 366 -7.24 6.85 6.49
CA TRP A 366 -5.92 6.97 7.11
C TRP A 366 -5.90 7.61 8.51
N LEU A 367 -7.01 7.67 9.17
CA LEU A 367 -7.09 8.29 10.49
C LEU A 367 -7.04 7.25 11.60
N ASP A 368 -6.19 7.48 12.60
CA ASP A 368 -6.24 6.81 13.88
C ASP A 368 -6.71 7.80 14.94
N HIS A 369 -7.80 7.48 15.62
CA HIS A 369 -8.36 8.32 16.66
C HIS A 369 -9.04 7.44 17.71
N PRO A 370 -9.02 7.82 19.02
CA PRO A 370 -9.68 7.05 20.06
C PRO A 370 -11.17 6.79 19.85
N ALA A 371 -11.85 7.68 19.13
CA ALA A 371 -13.27 7.55 18.78
C ALA A 371 -13.54 6.73 17.51
N LEU A 372 -12.50 6.21 16.83
CA LEU A 372 -12.68 5.39 15.63
C LEU A 372 -13.46 4.10 15.97
N ASN A 373 -14.49 3.83 15.20
CA ASN A 373 -15.28 2.61 15.35
C ASN A 373 -14.58 1.42 14.67
N TRP A 374 -13.91 0.63 15.47
CA TRP A 374 -13.13 -0.52 15.00
C TRP A 374 -14.00 -1.65 14.49
N GLU A 375 -15.22 -1.82 15.00
CA GLU A 375 -16.13 -2.86 14.52
C GLU A 375 -16.55 -2.61 13.06
N LEU A 376 -16.75 -1.33 12.68
CA LEU A 376 -17.02 -0.95 11.31
C LEU A 376 -15.83 -1.26 10.38
N ILE A 377 -14.60 -0.97 10.84
CA ILE A 377 -13.38 -1.30 10.10
C ILE A 377 -13.24 -2.81 9.89
N LYS A 378 -13.45 -3.58 10.96
CA LYS A 378 -13.40 -5.05 10.92
C LYS A 378 -14.47 -5.63 9.99
N GLU A 379 -15.69 -5.11 10.06
CA GLU A 379 -16.78 -5.54 9.20
C GLU A 379 -16.47 -5.29 7.73
N ALA A 380 -16.01 -4.08 7.37
CA ALA A 380 -15.60 -3.73 6.01
C ALA A 380 -14.51 -4.67 5.47
N GLY A 381 -13.49 -4.96 6.27
CA GLY A 381 -12.41 -5.89 5.90
C GLY A 381 -12.92 -7.32 5.63
N MET A 382 -13.77 -7.84 6.51
CA MET A 382 -14.36 -9.19 6.34
C MET A 382 -15.26 -9.29 5.11
N ILE A 383 -16.05 -8.26 4.82
CA ILE A 383 -16.90 -8.20 3.63
C ILE A 383 -16.02 -8.21 2.38
N CYS A 384 -15.01 -7.34 2.32
CA CYS A 384 -14.16 -7.21 1.15
C CYS A 384 -13.23 -8.42 0.94
N ALA A 385 -12.81 -9.11 2.00
CA ALA A 385 -12.16 -10.40 1.89
C ALA A 385 -13.07 -11.43 1.20
N GLY A 386 -14.36 -11.47 1.57
CA GLY A 386 -15.36 -12.34 0.93
C GLY A 386 -15.63 -11.97 -0.53
N LEU A 387 -15.71 -10.70 -0.86
CA LEU A 387 -15.86 -10.23 -2.24
C LEU A 387 -14.61 -10.54 -3.06
N GLY A 388 -13.41 -10.38 -2.51
CA GLY A 388 -12.16 -10.78 -3.15
C GLY A 388 -12.14 -12.27 -3.50
N GLN A 389 -12.56 -13.13 -2.55
CA GLN A 389 -12.74 -14.57 -2.79
C GLN A 389 -13.77 -14.84 -3.91
N LYS A 390 -14.94 -14.20 -3.86
CA LYS A 390 -16.01 -14.32 -4.86
C LYS A 390 -15.53 -13.97 -6.27
N HIS A 391 -14.72 -12.94 -6.41
CA HIS A 391 -14.24 -12.42 -7.70
C HIS A 391 -12.86 -12.95 -8.11
N GLY A 392 -12.25 -13.84 -7.32
CA GLY A 392 -10.99 -14.50 -7.67
C GLY A 392 -9.76 -13.61 -7.54
N TYR A 393 -9.75 -12.68 -6.60
CA TYR A 393 -8.58 -11.84 -6.31
C TYR A 393 -7.41 -12.70 -5.86
N ARG A 394 -6.22 -12.43 -6.39
CA ARG A 394 -5.00 -13.21 -6.13
C ARG A 394 -4.15 -12.61 -5.01
N PHE A 395 -4.37 -11.36 -4.67
CA PHE A 395 -3.72 -10.67 -3.57
C PHE A 395 -4.67 -9.61 -3.01
N ASN A 396 -4.72 -9.49 -1.68
CA ASN A 396 -5.69 -8.63 -1.05
C ASN A 396 -5.20 -8.15 0.32
N CYS A 397 -5.35 -6.86 0.65
CA CYS A 397 -5.17 -6.41 2.02
C CYS A 397 -6.40 -6.76 2.88
N ALA A 398 -6.18 -6.97 4.16
CA ALA A 398 -7.28 -7.24 5.10
C ALA A 398 -7.97 -5.94 5.53
N SER A 399 -7.19 -4.87 5.70
CA SER A 399 -7.62 -3.52 6.08
C SER A 399 -6.39 -2.60 6.02
N ASN A 400 -6.65 -1.32 5.97
CA ASN A 400 -5.64 -0.27 6.09
C ASN A 400 -5.07 -0.08 7.52
N PHE A 401 -5.57 -0.78 8.53
CA PHE A 401 -5.18 -0.62 9.95
C PHE A 401 -4.54 -1.88 10.54
N THR A 402 -3.79 -2.64 9.77
CA THR A 402 -3.33 -3.98 10.15
C THR A 402 -1.99 -4.03 10.90
N HIS A 403 -1.36 -2.89 11.18
CA HIS A 403 -0.05 -2.80 11.80
C HIS A 403 -0.10 -2.50 13.32
N PRO A 404 0.99 -2.71 14.07
CA PRO A 404 1.03 -2.54 15.51
C PRO A 404 0.81 -1.10 16.01
N GLN A 405 0.99 -0.08 15.15
CA GLN A 405 0.62 1.30 15.49
C GLN A 405 -0.89 1.48 15.75
N PHE A 406 -1.70 0.50 15.37
CA PHE A 406 -3.15 0.46 15.61
C PHE A 406 -3.50 -0.63 16.62
N PRO A 407 -3.15 -0.47 17.91
CA PRO A 407 -3.18 -1.55 18.90
C PRO A 407 -4.59 -2.13 19.12
N ARG A 408 -5.65 -1.36 18.90
CA ARG A 408 -7.02 -1.85 19.04
C ARG A 408 -7.39 -2.91 18.00
N LEU A 409 -6.91 -2.77 16.78
CA LEU A 409 -7.08 -3.80 15.76
C LEU A 409 -5.98 -4.86 15.87
N TRP A 410 -4.71 -4.42 16.02
CA TRP A 410 -3.58 -5.34 16.11
C TRP A 410 -3.75 -6.42 17.18
N ASN A 411 -4.33 -6.09 18.33
CA ASN A 411 -4.53 -7.04 19.42
C ASN A 411 -5.70 -8.01 19.21
N ASP A 412 -6.53 -7.80 18.19
CA ASP A 412 -7.60 -8.73 17.83
C ASP A 412 -7.09 -9.83 16.88
N VAL A 413 -6.29 -10.74 17.44
CA VAL A 413 -5.66 -11.83 16.68
C VAL A 413 -6.70 -12.69 15.98
N ALA A 414 -7.80 -13.00 16.64
CA ALA A 414 -8.87 -13.85 16.09
C ALA A 414 -9.50 -13.24 14.82
N TRP A 415 -9.72 -11.92 14.80
CA TRP A 415 -10.22 -11.25 13.60
C TRP A 415 -9.19 -11.32 12.47
N HIS A 416 -7.91 -11.08 12.77
CA HIS A 416 -6.85 -11.18 11.76
C HIS A 416 -6.75 -12.58 11.17
N GLU A 417 -6.77 -13.63 12.00
CA GLU A 417 -6.76 -15.02 11.54
C GLU A 417 -7.96 -15.33 10.65
N ALA A 418 -9.15 -14.88 11.04
CA ALA A 418 -10.36 -15.10 10.26
C ALA A 418 -10.34 -14.39 8.90
N VAL A 419 -9.92 -13.13 8.85
CA VAL A 419 -9.89 -12.36 7.60
C VAL A 419 -8.78 -12.84 6.65
N THR A 420 -7.61 -13.19 7.16
CA THR A 420 -6.50 -13.70 6.36
C THR A 420 -6.79 -15.12 5.84
N ALA A 421 -7.40 -15.99 6.65
CA ALA A 421 -7.88 -17.30 6.19
C ALA A 421 -8.87 -17.14 5.03
N LYS A 422 -9.82 -16.20 5.15
CA LYS A 422 -10.78 -15.90 4.10
C LYS A 422 -10.13 -15.40 2.81
N ILE A 423 -9.14 -14.49 2.90
CA ILE A 423 -8.37 -14.01 1.74
C ILE A 423 -7.61 -15.17 1.09
N ARG A 424 -6.98 -16.03 1.89
CA ARG A 424 -6.14 -17.13 1.43
C ARG A 424 -6.91 -18.38 0.97
N ASN A 425 -8.24 -18.37 1.08
CA ASN A 425 -9.10 -19.51 0.77
C ASN A 425 -8.77 -20.78 1.62
N LEU A 426 -8.49 -20.57 2.92
CA LEU A 426 -8.18 -21.63 3.90
C LEU A 426 -9.41 -22.05 4.68
#